data_a04c36fe86218d4740e25d3967519fb8
#
_entry.id   a04c36fe86218d4740e25d3967519fb8
#
_cell.length_a   1.000
_cell.length_b   1.000
_cell.length_c   1.000
_cell.angle_alpha   90.00
_cell.angle_beta   90.00
_cell.angle_gamma   90.00
#
_symmetry.space_group_name_H-M   'P 1'
#
loop_
_entity.id
_entity.type
_entity.pdbx_description
1 polymer ?
#
loop_
_entity_poly.entity_id
_entity_poly.type
_entity_poly.pdbx_seq_one_letter_code
_entity_poly.pdbx_strand_id
1 'polypeptide(L)'
;LIAELARPVSVPAVGDGASAHLMSLAARVARSDATVLIQGESGTGKELVARAIHQQSKRAKAPLICVNCAAIPETLIESELFGHEKGAFTGASAARTGLVEAADGGTLFLDEIGELPLDAQARLLRVLQEGEIRKIGSVETRHVDVRLIAATHRDLRALSKSGEFRLDLYYRLNVMQIALPPLREREDDVLKIADILLEKACKRHERPGLRLSRAARQDLRDYPWPGNVRELENALERGVILAEGHLIHPDDLGLGPATNRPHPPAVSPGASTNDDATTADEDDLSLEDYFQHFVLEHQDQMSETELAQKLGISRKNLWERRQRLGIPRKKTARRQN
;
A
#
# COMPACT_ATOMS: atom_id res chain seq x y z
N LEU A 1 -16.70 -8.35 -13.49
CA LEU A 1 -15.85 -8.42 -12.28
C LEU A 1 -15.16 -9.78 -12.13
N ILE A 2 -15.89 -10.92 -12.25
CA ILE A 2 -15.30 -12.26 -12.10
C ILE A 2 -14.34 -12.61 -13.26
N ALA A 3 -14.61 -12.14 -14.49
CA ALA A 3 -13.75 -12.37 -15.66
C ALA A 3 -12.44 -11.57 -15.65
N GLU A 4 -12.37 -10.45 -14.94
CA GLU A 4 -11.13 -9.65 -14.78
C GLU A 4 -10.16 -10.28 -13.76
N LEU A 5 -10.66 -11.07 -12.81
CA LEU A 5 -9.86 -11.78 -11.81
C LEU A 5 -9.12 -13.00 -12.38
N ALA A 6 -9.49 -13.48 -13.57
CA ALA A 6 -8.93 -14.66 -14.22
C ALA A 6 -7.75 -14.38 -15.17
N ARG A 7 -7.26 -13.14 -15.28
CA ARG A 7 -6.09 -12.86 -16.13
C ARG A 7 -4.84 -13.51 -15.56
N PRO A 8 -4.08 -14.28 -16.34
CA PRO A 8 -2.80 -14.82 -15.90
C PRO A 8 -1.88 -13.65 -15.61
N VAL A 9 -1.61 -13.41 -14.32
CA VAL A 9 -0.57 -12.48 -13.92
C VAL A 9 0.74 -13.19 -14.21
N SER A 10 1.45 -12.75 -15.24
CA SER A 10 2.84 -13.14 -15.43
C SER A 10 3.62 -12.58 -14.26
N VAL A 11 3.91 -13.46 -13.29
CA VAL A 11 4.85 -13.13 -12.22
C VAL A 11 6.20 -12.96 -12.90
N PRO A 12 6.87 -11.81 -12.76
CA PRO A 12 8.19 -11.63 -13.34
C PRO A 12 9.11 -12.74 -12.81
N ALA A 13 9.63 -13.58 -13.69
CA ALA A 13 10.73 -14.46 -13.37
C ALA A 13 11.96 -13.57 -13.19
N VAL A 14 12.20 -13.14 -11.96
CA VAL A 14 13.33 -12.30 -11.61
C VAL A 14 14.52 -13.21 -11.37
N GLY A 15 15.67 -12.92 -12.03
CA GLY A 15 16.88 -13.74 -11.96
C GLY A 15 17.50 -13.82 -10.55
N ASP A 16 18.71 -14.28 -10.42
CA ASP A 16 19.42 -14.78 -9.21
C ASP A 16 19.42 -13.92 -7.91
N GLY A 17 18.55 -12.94 -7.77
CA GLY A 17 18.45 -12.04 -6.62
C GLY A 17 17.45 -12.46 -5.55
N ALA A 18 17.17 -11.56 -4.59
CA ALA A 18 16.23 -11.74 -3.48
C ALA A 18 14.84 -12.15 -3.95
N SER A 19 14.39 -11.63 -5.10
CA SER A 19 13.10 -11.98 -5.70
C SER A 19 13.05 -13.43 -6.19
N ALA A 20 14.14 -14.00 -6.71
CA ALA A 20 14.19 -15.41 -7.12
C ALA A 20 14.09 -16.36 -5.92
N HIS A 21 14.77 -16.04 -4.82
CA HIS A 21 14.67 -16.80 -3.57
C HIS A 21 13.23 -16.80 -3.02
N LEU A 22 12.58 -15.64 -3.02
CA LEU A 22 11.17 -15.48 -2.62
C LEU A 22 10.24 -16.32 -3.49
N MET A 23 10.43 -16.32 -4.80
CA MET A 23 9.61 -17.12 -5.72
C MET A 23 9.83 -18.63 -5.55
N SER A 24 11.06 -19.04 -5.26
CA SER A 24 11.36 -20.44 -4.90
C SER A 24 10.67 -20.84 -3.60
N LEU A 25 10.68 -19.99 -2.57
CA LEU A 25 9.96 -20.21 -1.33
C LEU A 25 8.45 -20.27 -1.55
N ALA A 26 7.90 -19.34 -2.34
CA ALA A 26 6.49 -19.34 -2.72
C ALA A 26 6.07 -20.63 -3.42
N ALA A 27 6.90 -21.14 -4.36
CA ALA A 27 6.66 -22.40 -5.06
C ALA A 27 6.65 -23.63 -4.12
N ARG A 28 7.54 -23.65 -3.12
CA ARG A 28 7.57 -24.69 -2.09
C ARG A 28 6.33 -24.66 -1.22
N VAL A 29 5.95 -23.47 -0.75
CA VAL A 29 4.78 -23.25 0.10
C VAL A 29 3.48 -23.53 -0.66
N ALA A 30 3.44 -23.29 -1.97
CA ALA A 30 2.29 -23.54 -2.81
C ALA A 30 1.82 -25.02 -2.79
N ARG A 31 2.75 -25.97 -2.59
CA ARG A 31 2.45 -27.40 -2.58
C ARG A 31 1.66 -27.87 -1.35
N SER A 32 1.62 -27.07 -0.29
CA SER A 32 0.86 -27.36 0.94
C SER A 32 -0.40 -26.49 0.99
N ASP A 33 -1.42 -26.94 1.74
CA ASP A 33 -2.62 -26.14 2.04
C ASP A 33 -2.46 -25.28 3.33
N ALA A 34 -1.25 -25.19 3.88
CA ALA A 34 -0.97 -24.38 5.05
C ALA A 34 -1.30 -22.91 4.81
N THR A 35 -1.75 -22.23 5.87
CA THR A 35 -1.94 -20.79 5.89
C THR A 35 -0.61 -20.06 5.68
N VAL A 36 -0.62 -19.04 4.85
CA VAL A 36 0.56 -18.22 4.52
C VAL A 36 0.33 -16.79 4.97
N LEU A 37 1.28 -16.26 5.72
CA LEU A 37 1.33 -14.84 6.10
C LEU A 37 2.44 -14.15 5.31
N ILE A 38 2.07 -13.18 4.47
CA ILE A 38 3.00 -12.38 3.67
C ILE A 38 3.18 -11.03 4.37
N GLN A 39 4.39 -10.74 4.82
CA GLN A 39 4.73 -9.45 5.43
C GLN A 39 5.61 -8.61 4.53
N GLY A 40 5.39 -7.30 4.52
CA GLY A 40 6.20 -6.35 3.77
C GLY A 40 5.51 -5.00 3.65
N GLU A 41 6.28 -3.97 3.38
CA GLU A 41 5.80 -2.61 3.20
C GLU A 41 4.70 -2.51 2.13
N SER A 42 3.95 -1.41 2.15
CA SER A 42 2.96 -1.16 1.08
C SER A 42 3.66 -1.06 -0.28
N GLY A 43 3.03 -1.62 -1.31
CA GLY A 43 3.57 -1.57 -2.67
C GLY A 43 4.72 -2.54 -2.99
N THR A 44 5.13 -3.44 -2.09
CA THR A 44 6.22 -4.42 -2.31
C THR A 44 5.84 -5.57 -3.24
N GLY A 45 4.55 -5.73 -3.58
CA GLY A 45 4.06 -6.81 -4.45
C GLY A 45 3.51 -8.02 -3.70
N LYS A 46 3.00 -7.88 -2.48
CA LYS A 46 2.39 -8.96 -1.67
C LYS A 46 1.31 -9.72 -2.42
N GLU A 47 0.44 -9.03 -3.16
CA GLU A 47 -0.60 -9.65 -3.97
C GLU A 47 -0.04 -10.52 -5.11
N LEU A 48 1.05 -10.08 -5.76
CA LEU A 48 1.69 -10.87 -6.83
C LEU A 48 2.22 -12.19 -6.29
N VAL A 49 2.81 -12.18 -5.10
CA VAL A 49 3.29 -13.40 -4.42
C VAL A 49 2.12 -14.31 -4.04
N ALA A 50 1.01 -13.77 -3.52
CA ALA A 50 -0.19 -14.54 -3.20
C ALA A 50 -0.78 -15.21 -4.45
N ARG A 51 -0.88 -14.49 -5.57
CA ARG A 51 -1.32 -15.04 -6.87
C ARG A 51 -0.39 -16.14 -7.37
N ALA A 52 0.93 -15.96 -7.25
CA ALA A 52 1.92 -16.96 -7.63
C ALA A 52 1.79 -18.26 -6.80
N ILE A 53 1.57 -18.12 -5.48
CA ILE A 53 1.31 -19.26 -4.59
C ILE A 53 0.04 -20.01 -5.02
N HIS A 54 -1.04 -19.30 -5.30
CA HIS A 54 -2.27 -19.92 -5.77
C HIS A 54 -2.08 -20.64 -7.09
N GLN A 55 -1.48 -20.00 -8.10
CA GLN A 55 -1.26 -20.56 -9.45
C GLN A 55 -0.39 -21.84 -9.44
N GLN A 56 0.51 -21.97 -8.47
CA GLN A 56 1.39 -23.14 -8.31
C GLN A 56 0.86 -24.15 -7.30
N SER A 57 -0.34 -23.94 -6.75
CA SER A 57 -0.96 -24.82 -5.76
C SER A 57 -1.81 -25.93 -6.40
N LYS A 58 -2.24 -26.86 -5.57
CA LYS A 58 -3.23 -27.88 -5.97
C LYS A 58 -4.59 -27.25 -6.35
N ARG A 59 -4.86 -26.02 -5.88
CA ARG A 59 -6.10 -25.26 -6.12
C ARG A 59 -5.97 -24.24 -7.26
N ALA A 60 -4.96 -24.35 -8.13
CA ALA A 60 -4.69 -23.41 -9.21
C ALA A 60 -5.85 -23.19 -10.20
N LYS A 61 -6.75 -24.18 -10.32
CA LYS A 61 -7.95 -24.13 -11.18
C LYS A 61 -9.22 -23.71 -10.43
N ALA A 62 -9.15 -23.62 -9.12
CA ALA A 62 -10.25 -23.20 -8.24
C ALA A 62 -10.28 -21.67 -8.09
N PRO A 63 -11.35 -21.08 -7.53
CA PRO A 63 -11.43 -19.62 -7.38
C PRO A 63 -10.34 -19.07 -6.48
N LEU A 64 -9.79 -17.92 -6.86
CA LEU A 64 -8.96 -17.07 -6.01
C LEU A 64 -9.76 -15.79 -5.73
N ILE A 65 -10.21 -15.64 -4.51
CA ILE A 65 -10.91 -14.42 -4.05
C ILE A 65 -9.92 -13.52 -3.34
N CYS A 66 -9.71 -12.31 -3.88
CA CYS A 66 -8.83 -11.32 -3.30
C CYS A 66 -9.64 -10.20 -2.64
N VAL A 67 -9.31 -9.89 -1.39
CA VAL A 67 -9.99 -8.86 -0.59
C VAL A 67 -8.94 -7.95 0.03
N ASN A 68 -9.08 -6.65 -0.17
CA ASN A 68 -8.31 -5.66 0.57
C ASN A 68 -9.15 -5.19 1.76
N CYS A 69 -8.77 -5.58 2.98
CA CYS A 69 -9.51 -5.27 4.20
C CYS A 69 -9.55 -3.76 4.48
N ALA A 70 -8.49 -3.03 4.14
CA ALA A 70 -8.44 -1.57 4.32
C ALA A 70 -9.36 -0.79 3.36
N ALA A 71 -9.78 -1.40 2.24
CA ALA A 71 -10.65 -0.75 1.26
C ALA A 71 -12.14 -0.86 1.60
N ILE A 72 -12.52 -1.70 2.57
CA ILE A 72 -13.91 -1.94 2.97
C ILE A 72 -14.17 -1.21 4.29
N PRO A 73 -15.23 -0.40 4.40
CA PRO A 73 -15.60 0.22 5.67
C PRO A 73 -15.76 -0.82 6.78
N GLU A 74 -15.31 -0.49 7.99
CA GLU A 74 -15.37 -1.38 9.16
C GLU A 74 -16.76 -1.94 9.41
N THR A 75 -17.80 -1.12 9.25
CA THR A 75 -19.22 -1.49 9.43
C THR A 75 -19.75 -2.49 8.41
N LEU A 76 -19.08 -2.65 7.26
CA LEU A 76 -19.49 -3.53 6.17
C LEU A 76 -18.63 -4.77 6.03
N ILE A 77 -17.41 -4.78 6.58
CA ILE A 77 -16.43 -5.83 6.32
C ILE A 77 -16.89 -7.21 6.77
N GLU A 78 -17.60 -7.31 7.90
CA GLU A 78 -18.18 -8.58 8.34
C GLU A 78 -19.22 -9.09 7.34
N SER A 79 -20.11 -8.22 6.88
CA SER A 79 -21.16 -8.55 5.93
C SER A 79 -20.59 -8.96 4.57
N GLU A 80 -19.53 -8.30 4.10
CA GLU A 80 -18.84 -8.66 2.85
C GLU A 80 -18.12 -10.02 2.98
N LEU A 81 -17.40 -10.25 4.08
CA LEU A 81 -16.65 -11.48 4.27
C LEU A 81 -17.54 -12.70 4.52
N PHE A 82 -18.51 -12.58 5.43
CA PHE A 82 -19.27 -13.73 5.93
C PHE A 82 -20.69 -13.82 5.37
N GLY A 83 -21.18 -12.76 4.69
CA GLY A 83 -22.54 -12.67 4.18
C GLY A 83 -23.56 -12.36 5.28
N HIS A 84 -24.77 -12.08 4.87
CA HIS A 84 -25.89 -11.78 5.77
C HIS A 84 -27.21 -12.33 5.26
N GLU A 85 -28.13 -12.56 6.17
CA GLU A 85 -29.52 -12.87 5.87
C GLU A 85 -30.33 -11.58 5.71
N LYS A 86 -31.48 -11.68 5.03
CA LYS A 86 -32.41 -10.57 4.90
C LYS A 86 -32.89 -10.10 6.29
N GLY A 87 -32.77 -8.79 6.54
CA GLY A 87 -33.19 -8.20 7.82
C GLY A 87 -32.13 -8.31 8.94
N ALA A 88 -30.93 -8.77 8.66
CA ALA A 88 -29.87 -8.90 9.67
C ALA A 88 -29.42 -7.57 10.29
N PHE A 89 -29.56 -6.47 9.56
CA PHE A 89 -29.28 -5.10 10.01
C PHE A 89 -30.11 -4.09 9.20
N THR A 90 -30.12 -2.83 9.63
CA THR A 90 -30.79 -1.75 8.91
C THR A 90 -30.17 -1.55 7.53
N GLY A 91 -30.89 -1.88 6.45
CA GLY A 91 -30.41 -1.86 5.07
C GLY A 91 -30.20 -3.23 4.42
N ALA A 92 -30.28 -4.33 5.18
CA ALA A 92 -30.22 -5.70 4.65
C ALA A 92 -31.54 -6.10 3.95
N SER A 93 -31.80 -5.53 2.77
CA SER A 93 -33.03 -5.75 2.00
C SER A 93 -33.09 -7.15 1.36
N ALA A 94 -31.97 -7.79 1.12
CA ALA A 94 -31.84 -9.13 0.55
C ALA A 94 -30.74 -9.91 1.29
N ALA A 95 -30.78 -11.25 1.25
CA ALA A 95 -29.69 -12.10 1.71
C ALA A 95 -28.50 -12.00 0.73
N ARG A 96 -27.28 -12.03 1.26
CA ARG A 96 -26.06 -11.97 0.43
C ARG A 96 -25.04 -13.04 0.86
N THR A 97 -24.45 -13.69 -0.14
CA THR A 97 -23.35 -14.65 0.04
C THR A 97 -22.05 -13.89 0.34
N GLY A 98 -21.31 -14.35 1.35
CA GLY A 98 -20.02 -13.76 1.72
C GLY A 98 -18.85 -14.21 0.85
N LEU A 99 -17.76 -13.45 0.89
CA LEU A 99 -16.55 -13.73 0.10
C LEU A 99 -15.83 -15.02 0.56
N VAL A 100 -15.94 -15.38 1.84
CA VAL A 100 -15.41 -16.65 2.37
C VAL A 100 -16.16 -17.83 1.73
N GLU A 101 -17.48 -17.78 1.64
CA GLU A 101 -18.30 -18.82 0.99
C GLU A 101 -18.02 -18.87 -0.52
N ALA A 102 -17.79 -17.71 -1.17
CA ALA A 102 -17.41 -17.63 -2.58
C ALA A 102 -16.01 -18.23 -2.88
N ALA A 103 -15.16 -18.35 -1.87
CA ALA A 103 -13.82 -18.93 -1.97
C ALA A 103 -13.82 -20.45 -1.69
N ASP A 104 -14.99 -21.06 -1.45
CA ASP A 104 -15.08 -22.47 -1.11
C ASP A 104 -14.44 -23.38 -2.18
N GLY A 105 -13.67 -24.37 -1.76
CA GLY A 105 -12.84 -25.22 -2.60
C GLY A 105 -11.59 -24.52 -3.17
N GLY A 106 -11.43 -23.21 -2.97
CA GLY A 106 -10.40 -22.37 -3.56
C GLY A 106 -9.45 -21.73 -2.54
N THR A 107 -9.06 -20.50 -2.84
CA THR A 107 -8.13 -19.70 -2.03
C THR A 107 -8.73 -18.32 -1.74
N LEU A 108 -8.69 -17.92 -0.48
CA LEU A 108 -9.01 -16.56 -0.03
C LEU A 108 -7.70 -15.82 0.26
N PHE A 109 -7.49 -14.70 -0.41
CA PHE A 109 -6.39 -13.78 -0.14
C PHE A 109 -6.93 -12.54 0.58
N LEU A 110 -6.48 -12.32 1.81
CA LEU A 110 -6.82 -11.15 2.61
C LEU A 110 -5.61 -10.22 2.68
N ASP A 111 -5.65 -9.13 1.92
CA ASP A 111 -4.64 -8.07 2.02
C ASP A 111 -5.00 -7.12 3.17
N GLU A 112 -3.96 -6.61 3.84
CA GLU A 112 -4.04 -5.76 5.02
C GLU A 112 -4.91 -6.37 6.14
N ILE A 113 -4.63 -7.64 6.48
CA ILE A 113 -5.35 -8.40 7.52
C ILE A 113 -5.35 -7.71 8.89
N GLY A 114 -4.33 -6.87 9.17
CA GLY A 114 -4.22 -6.09 10.40
C GLY A 114 -5.28 -5.01 10.57
N GLU A 115 -6.06 -4.72 9.53
CA GLU A 115 -7.16 -3.75 9.55
C GLU A 115 -8.53 -4.38 9.87
N LEU A 116 -8.58 -5.71 10.09
CA LEU A 116 -9.84 -6.38 10.42
C LEU A 116 -10.31 -6.01 11.84
N PRO A 117 -11.59 -5.67 12.05
CA PRO A 117 -12.19 -5.51 13.37
C PRO A 117 -12.14 -6.81 14.17
N LEU A 118 -12.10 -6.73 15.51
CA LEU A 118 -12.01 -7.88 16.41
C LEU A 118 -13.11 -8.91 16.19
N ASP A 119 -14.34 -8.48 15.87
CA ASP A 119 -15.48 -9.38 15.61
C ASP A 119 -15.26 -10.18 14.32
N ALA A 120 -14.77 -9.53 13.26
CA ALA A 120 -14.40 -10.20 12.01
C ALA A 120 -13.22 -11.19 12.23
N GLN A 121 -12.24 -10.81 13.06
CA GLN A 121 -11.13 -11.69 13.43
C GLN A 121 -11.62 -12.96 14.15
N ALA A 122 -12.60 -12.83 15.08
CA ALA A 122 -13.16 -13.97 15.78
C ALA A 122 -13.90 -14.94 14.84
N ARG A 123 -14.63 -14.41 13.87
CA ARG A 123 -15.32 -15.23 12.84
C ARG A 123 -14.33 -15.90 11.90
N LEU A 124 -13.28 -15.19 11.48
CA LEU A 124 -12.23 -15.76 10.63
C LEU A 124 -11.49 -16.89 11.33
N LEU A 125 -11.26 -16.77 12.64
CA LEU A 125 -10.64 -17.84 13.43
C LEU A 125 -11.46 -19.14 13.37
N ARG A 126 -12.80 -19.05 13.46
CA ARG A 126 -13.69 -20.23 13.33
C ARG A 126 -13.57 -20.87 11.95
N VAL A 127 -13.53 -20.08 10.88
CA VAL A 127 -13.29 -20.57 9.53
C VAL A 127 -11.99 -21.35 9.45
N LEU A 128 -10.92 -20.85 10.06
CA LEU A 128 -9.59 -21.49 10.02
C LEU A 128 -9.46 -22.73 10.92
N GLN A 129 -10.23 -22.81 12.01
CA GLN A 129 -10.15 -23.92 12.98
C GLN A 129 -11.14 -25.03 12.66
N GLU A 130 -12.37 -24.66 12.34
CA GLU A 130 -13.50 -25.58 12.23
C GLU A 130 -13.95 -25.76 10.78
N GLY A 131 -13.49 -24.89 9.85
CA GLY A 131 -14.00 -24.86 8.47
C GLY A 131 -15.45 -24.43 8.40
N GLU A 132 -15.92 -23.64 9.39
CA GLU A 132 -17.32 -23.26 9.53
C GLU A 132 -17.54 -21.78 9.32
N ILE A 133 -18.58 -21.45 8.58
CA ILE A 133 -19.06 -20.09 8.35
C ILE A 133 -20.53 -19.97 8.82
N ARG A 134 -20.84 -18.80 9.41
CA ARG A 134 -22.21 -18.43 9.76
C ARG A 134 -22.49 -17.02 9.25
N LYS A 135 -23.55 -16.86 8.46
CA LYS A 135 -24.00 -15.53 7.99
C LYS A 135 -24.47 -14.65 9.16
N ILE A 136 -24.35 -13.34 8.99
CA ILE A 136 -24.89 -12.40 9.97
C ILE A 136 -26.42 -12.54 9.99
N GLY A 137 -27.01 -12.65 11.19
CA GLY A 137 -28.44 -12.87 11.37
C GLY A 137 -28.90 -14.31 11.16
N SER A 138 -28.02 -15.28 10.86
CA SER A 138 -28.34 -16.69 10.72
C SER A 138 -27.89 -17.51 11.93
N VAL A 139 -28.62 -18.56 12.24
CA VAL A 139 -28.21 -19.61 13.18
C VAL A 139 -27.59 -20.82 12.46
N GLU A 140 -27.76 -20.89 11.14
CA GLU A 140 -27.25 -21.98 10.32
C GLU A 140 -25.73 -21.87 10.15
N THR A 141 -25.04 -23.00 10.35
CA THR A 141 -23.61 -23.15 10.11
C THR A 141 -23.41 -23.90 8.78
N ARG A 142 -22.50 -23.42 7.96
CA ARG A 142 -22.07 -24.09 6.71
C ARG A 142 -20.60 -24.45 6.79
N HIS A 143 -20.24 -25.60 6.26
CA HIS A 143 -18.84 -26.00 6.12
C HIS A 143 -18.27 -25.43 4.82
N VAL A 144 -17.03 -24.94 4.90
CA VAL A 144 -16.24 -24.42 3.76
C VAL A 144 -14.81 -24.96 3.83
N ASP A 145 -14.25 -25.27 2.69
CA ASP A 145 -12.84 -25.66 2.56
C ASP A 145 -12.06 -24.57 1.83
N VAL A 146 -11.48 -23.63 2.57
CA VAL A 146 -10.80 -22.45 2.03
C VAL A 146 -9.35 -22.46 2.46
N ARG A 147 -8.43 -22.37 1.49
CA ARG A 147 -7.03 -22.05 1.77
C ARG A 147 -6.88 -20.56 1.99
N LEU A 148 -6.30 -20.15 3.14
CA LEU A 148 -6.07 -18.75 3.44
C LEU A 148 -4.62 -18.32 3.13
N ILE A 149 -4.49 -17.19 2.44
CA ILE A 149 -3.26 -16.39 2.32
C ILE A 149 -3.58 -15.01 2.88
N ALA A 150 -2.82 -14.55 3.87
CA ALA A 150 -2.98 -13.23 4.47
C ALA A 150 -1.77 -12.36 4.17
N ALA A 151 -1.98 -11.06 4.00
CA ALA A 151 -0.89 -10.10 3.83
C ALA A 151 -1.08 -8.88 4.74
N THR A 152 0.03 -8.28 5.17
CA THR A 152 0.02 -7.06 5.99
C THR A 152 1.36 -6.34 5.93
N HIS A 153 1.32 -5.02 6.12
CA HIS A 153 2.51 -4.20 6.40
C HIS A 153 2.71 -3.97 7.90
N ARG A 154 1.70 -4.25 8.74
CA ARG A 154 1.73 -4.03 10.20
C ARG A 154 2.36 -5.21 10.94
N ASP A 155 2.95 -4.93 12.10
CA ASP A 155 3.40 -5.98 13.03
C ASP A 155 2.21 -6.53 13.82
N LEU A 156 1.66 -7.67 13.36
CA LEU A 156 0.54 -8.34 14.02
C LEU A 156 0.85 -8.77 15.45
N ARG A 157 2.12 -9.02 15.78
CA ARG A 157 2.53 -9.38 17.14
C ARG A 157 2.45 -8.18 18.08
N ALA A 158 2.86 -7.00 17.60
CA ALA A 158 2.69 -5.75 18.34
C ALA A 158 1.21 -5.42 18.52
N LEU A 159 0.38 -5.54 17.46
CA LEU A 159 -1.07 -5.36 17.54
C LEU A 159 -1.75 -6.34 18.49
N SER A 160 -1.23 -7.57 18.62
CA SER A 160 -1.77 -8.53 19.58
C SER A 160 -1.46 -8.14 21.01
N LYS A 161 -0.34 -7.45 21.26
CA LYS A 161 0.00 -6.93 22.59
C LYS A 161 -0.84 -5.72 22.97
N SER A 162 -1.19 -4.85 22.00
CA SER A 162 -2.08 -3.70 22.22
C SER A 162 -3.57 -4.07 22.30
N GLY A 163 -3.93 -5.31 21.97
CA GLY A 163 -5.32 -5.78 21.99
C GLY A 163 -6.10 -5.45 20.69
N GLU A 164 -5.46 -4.89 19.69
CA GLU A 164 -6.07 -4.59 18.37
C GLU A 164 -6.15 -5.84 17.47
N PHE A 165 -5.35 -6.86 17.75
CA PHE A 165 -5.37 -8.12 17.02
C PHE A 165 -5.40 -9.30 17.99
N ARG A 166 -6.17 -10.34 17.69
CA ARG A 166 -6.29 -11.52 18.53
C ARG A 166 -5.05 -12.38 18.42
N LEU A 167 -4.48 -12.76 19.56
CA LEU A 167 -3.29 -13.59 19.63
C LEU A 167 -3.52 -15.03 19.09
N ASP A 168 -4.72 -15.58 19.31
CA ASP A 168 -5.10 -16.90 18.80
C ASP A 168 -5.16 -16.94 17.29
N LEU A 169 -5.71 -15.90 16.65
CA LEU A 169 -5.72 -15.73 15.20
C LEU A 169 -4.29 -15.55 14.66
N TYR A 170 -3.46 -14.73 15.33
CA TYR A 170 -2.06 -14.56 14.92
C TYR A 170 -1.32 -15.88 14.80
N TYR A 171 -1.41 -16.77 15.82
CA TYR A 171 -0.75 -18.07 15.76
C TYR A 171 -1.34 -18.99 14.67
N ARG A 172 -2.61 -18.87 14.35
CA ARG A 172 -3.23 -19.64 13.28
C ARG A 172 -2.85 -19.14 11.88
N LEU A 173 -2.59 -17.84 11.72
CA LEU A 173 -2.11 -17.24 10.48
C LEU A 173 -0.62 -17.47 10.26
N ASN A 174 0.18 -17.42 11.31
CA ASN A 174 1.64 -17.46 11.23
C ASN A 174 2.19 -18.90 11.20
N VAL A 175 1.62 -19.74 10.33
CA VAL A 175 2.13 -21.11 10.09
C VAL A 175 3.31 -21.08 9.12
N MET A 176 3.17 -20.36 8.00
CA MET A 176 4.23 -20.12 7.03
C MET A 176 4.34 -18.62 6.78
N GLN A 177 5.51 -18.05 7.07
CA GLN A 177 5.76 -16.62 6.89
C GLN A 177 6.67 -16.37 5.69
N ILE A 178 6.28 -15.41 4.86
CA ILE A 178 7.09 -14.89 3.75
C ILE A 178 7.28 -13.39 3.98
N ALA A 179 8.52 -12.97 4.21
CA ALA A 179 8.87 -11.55 4.32
C ALA A 179 9.33 -11.03 2.96
N LEU A 180 8.64 -9.99 2.47
CA LEU A 180 9.02 -9.28 1.25
C LEU A 180 9.88 -8.08 1.64
N PRO A 181 11.16 -8.06 1.26
CA PRO A 181 12.01 -6.90 1.48
C PRO A 181 11.51 -5.71 0.65
N PRO A 182 11.69 -4.48 1.13
CA PRO A 182 11.38 -3.29 0.37
C PRO A 182 12.29 -3.20 -0.88
N LEU A 183 11.86 -2.41 -1.87
CA LEU A 183 12.54 -2.35 -3.16
C LEU A 183 13.97 -1.84 -3.04
N ARG A 184 14.27 -0.94 -2.13
CA ARG A 184 15.61 -0.44 -1.81
C ARG A 184 16.61 -1.53 -1.33
N GLU A 185 16.10 -2.64 -0.82
CA GLU A 185 16.92 -3.81 -0.40
C GLU A 185 17.05 -4.87 -1.51
N ARG A 186 16.52 -4.58 -2.71
CA ARG A 186 16.55 -5.46 -3.89
C ARG A 186 17.35 -4.83 -5.02
N GLU A 187 18.50 -4.24 -4.73
CA GLU A 187 19.32 -3.40 -5.66
C GLU A 187 19.47 -3.98 -7.06
N ASP A 188 19.75 -5.27 -7.18
CA ASP A 188 19.90 -5.96 -8.46
C ASP A 188 18.59 -6.19 -9.22
N ASP A 189 17.46 -6.17 -8.52
CA ASP A 189 16.16 -6.49 -9.09
C ASP A 189 15.43 -5.23 -9.61
N VAL A 190 15.76 -4.04 -9.13
CA VAL A 190 15.07 -2.78 -9.48
C VAL A 190 14.99 -2.58 -10.98
N LEU A 191 16.11 -2.71 -11.68
CA LEU A 191 16.15 -2.50 -13.15
C LEU A 191 15.42 -3.61 -13.91
N LYS A 192 15.48 -4.85 -13.44
CA LYS A 192 14.75 -5.98 -14.06
C LYS A 192 13.25 -5.80 -13.89
N ILE A 193 12.80 -5.40 -12.71
CA ILE A 193 11.40 -5.08 -12.44
C ILE A 193 10.96 -3.89 -13.29
N ALA A 194 11.79 -2.85 -13.40
CA ALA A 194 11.53 -1.68 -14.23
C ALA A 194 11.36 -2.05 -15.71
N ASP A 195 12.22 -2.89 -16.27
CA ASP A 195 12.12 -3.32 -17.68
C ASP A 195 10.80 -4.08 -17.94
N ILE A 196 10.37 -4.94 -17.02
CA ILE A 196 9.10 -5.68 -17.13
C ILE A 196 7.89 -4.75 -17.02
N LEU A 197 7.93 -3.81 -16.07
CA LEU A 197 6.85 -2.84 -15.88
C LEU A 197 6.77 -1.87 -17.06
N LEU A 198 7.93 -1.46 -17.61
CA LEU A 198 7.99 -0.61 -18.79
C LEU A 198 7.39 -1.31 -20.03
N GLU A 199 7.72 -2.57 -20.27
CA GLU A 199 7.12 -3.34 -21.36
C GLU A 199 5.60 -3.42 -21.22
N LYS A 200 5.10 -3.65 -20.01
CA LYS A 200 3.67 -3.69 -19.70
C LYS A 200 3.00 -2.33 -19.93
N ALA A 201 3.63 -1.24 -19.49
CA ALA A 201 3.14 0.12 -19.69
C ALA A 201 3.14 0.49 -21.18
N CYS A 202 4.20 0.17 -21.91
CA CYS A 202 4.29 0.38 -23.36
C CYS A 202 3.17 -0.35 -24.12
N LYS A 203 2.84 -1.58 -23.74
CA LYS A 203 1.72 -2.33 -24.33
C LYS A 203 0.37 -1.68 -24.01
N ARG A 204 0.18 -1.20 -22.78
CA ARG A 204 -1.08 -0.55 -22.33
C ARG A 204 -1.34 0.76 -23.09
N HIS A 205 -0.29 1.55 -23.30
CA HIS A 205 -0.38 2.87 -23.94
C HIS A 205 -0.09 2.86 -25.44
N GLU A 206 0.02 1.68 -26.05
CA GLU A 206 0.28 1.50 -27.48
C GLU A 206 1.53 2.27 -27.99
N ARG A 207 2.56 2.35 -27.12
CA ARG A 207 3.84 3.01 -27.42
C ARG A 207 5.01 2.02 -27.42
N PRO A 208 5.09 1.10 -28.39
CA PRO A 208 6.15 0.11 -28.45
C PRO A 208 7.51 0.76 -28.73
N GLY A 209 8.58 0.15 -28.19
CA GLY A 209 9.95 0.55 -28.52
C GLY A 209 10.54 1.64 -27.63
N LEU A 210 9.82 2.18 -26.65
CA LEU A 210 10.36 3.09 -25.66
C LEU A 210 11.40 2.36 -24.79
N ARG A 211 12.49 3.05 -24.48
CA ARG A 211 13.57 2.56 -23.63
C ARG A 211 13.96 3.61 -22.59
N LEU A 212 14.43 3.16 -21.44
CA LEU A 212 15.04 4.04 -20.46
C LEU A 212 16.40 4.54 -20.95
N SER A 213 16.66 5.83 -20.86
CA SER A 213 17.99 6.41 -21.06
C SER A 213 18.96 5.90 -19.99
N ARG A 214 20.27 6.04 -20.23
CA ARG A 214 21.29 5.64 -19.24
C ARG A 214 21.14 6.43 -17.93
N ALA A 215 20.83 7.71 -18.03
CA ALA A 215 20.60 8.57 -16.85
C ALA A 215 19.36 8.13 -16.08
N ALA A 216 18.23 7.86 -16.77
CA ALA A 216 17.02 7.34 -16.13
C ALA A 216 17.27 6.01 -15.42
N ARG A 217 18.04 5.08 -16.01
CA ARG A 217 18.39 3.81 -15.37
C ARG A 217 19.23 4.02 -14.09
N GLN A 218 20.12 5.02 -14.09
CA GLN A 218 20.91 5.35 -12.90
C GLN A 218 20.01 5.91 -11.80
N ASP A 219 19.13 6.86 -12.14
CA ASP A 219 18.19 7.44 -11.17
C ASP A 219 17.25 6.38 -10.59
N LEU A 220 16.73 5.45 -11.40
CA LEU A 220 15.91 4.34 -10.89
C LEU A 220 16.67 3.46 -9.89
N ARG A 221 17.97 3.27 -10.07
CA ARG A 221 18.80 2.48 -9.14
C ARG A 221 19.05 3.21 -7.83
N ASP A 222 19.32 4.53 -7.91
CA ASP A 222 19.73 5.33 -6.77
C ASP A 222 18.54 5.84 -5.94
N TYR A 223 17.32 5.77 -6.47
CA TYR A 223 16.13 6.23 -5.78
C TYR A 223 15.68 5.24 -4.69
N PRO A 224 15.30 5.71 -3.47
CA PRO A 224 15.00 4.84 -2.33
C PRO A 224 13.64 4.13 -2.38
N TRP A 225 12.77 4.50 -3.30
CA TRP A 225 11.45 3.88 -3.54
C TRP A 225 10.58 3.73 -2.28
N PRO A 226 10.22 4.81 -1.57
CA PRO A 226 9.36 4.71 -0.38
C PRO A 226 8.00 4.05 -0.66
N GLY A 227 7.43 4.23 -1.87
CA GLY A 227 6.23 3.52 -2.34
C GLY A 227 6.50 2.20 -3.03
N ASN A 228 7.74 1.70 -2.99
CA ASN A 228 8.18 0.40 -3.52
C ASN A 228 7.82 0.21 -5.01
N VAL A 229 7.38 -0.99 -5.40
CA VAL A 229 7.06 -1.35 -6.79
C VAL A 229 5.87 -0.55 -7.33
N ARG A 230 4.92 -0.15 -6.47
CA ARG A 230 3.78 0.67 -6.89
C ARG A 230 4.21 2.07 -7.33
N GLU A 231 5.15 2.68 -6.63
CA GLU A 231 5.73 3.97 -7.01
C GLU A 231 6.56 3.86 -8.29
N LEU A 232 7.36 2.80 -8.41
CA LEU A 232 8.12 2.50 -9.63
C LEU A 232 7.20 2.31 -10.84
N GLU A 233 6.10 1.55 -10.70
CA GLU A 233 5.10 1.37 -11.77
C GLU A 233 4.51 2.71 -12.20
N ASN A 234 4.10 3.56 -11.24
CA ASN A 234 3.56 4.89 -11.53
C ASN A 234 4.58 5.81 -12.22
N ALA A 235 5.85 5.79 -11.79
CA ALA A 235 6.92 6.58 -12.41
C ALA A 235 7.17 6.14 -13.87
N LEU A 236 7.20 4.84 -14.13
CA LEU A 236 7.37 4.31 -15.48
C LEU A 236 6.16 4.59 -16.37
N GLU A 237 4.94 4.46 -15.84
CA GLU A 237 3.71 4.80 -16.58
C GLU A 237 3.70 6.29 -16.98
N ARG A 238 4.09 7.18 -16.06
CA ARG A 238 4.28 8.61 -16.35
C ARG A 238 5.34 8.82 -17.45
N GLY A 239 6.49 8.15 -17.32
CA GLY A 239 7.56 8.21 -18.32
C GLY A 239 7.09 7.77 -19.70
N VAL A 240 6.29 6.71 -19.80
CA VAL A 240 5.71 6.26 -21.08
C VAL A 240 4.76 7.31 -21.67
N ILE A 241 3.97 7.99 -20.84
CA ILE A 241 3.02 9.03 -21.31
C ILE A 241 3.75 10.28 -21.76
N LEU A 242 4.75 10.76 -20.98
CA LEU A 242 5.39 12.05 -21.19
C LEU A 242 6.58 12.02 -22.17
N ALA A 243 7.22 10.87 -22.36
CA ALA A 243 8.42 10.77 -23.19
C ALA A 243 8.20 11.32 -24.62
N GLU A 244 9.10 12.19 -25.05
CA GLU A 244 9.18 12.66 -26.43
C GLU A 244 10.19 11.78 -27.19
N GLY A 245 9.72 11.08 -28.26
CA GLY A 245 10.57 10.17 -29.05
C GLY A 245 10.64 8.75 -28.51
N HIS A 246 11.84 8.13 -28.52
CA HIS A 246 12.06 6.70 -28.20
C HIS A 246 12.76 6.46 -26.85
N LEU A 247 13.14 7.51 -26.14
CA LEU A 247 13.86 7.42 -24.86
C LEU A 247 13.07 8.13 -23.75
N ILE A 248 13.03 7.48 -22.60
CA ILE A 248 12.50 8.05 -21.36
C ILE A 248 13.68 8.65 -20.59
N HIS A 249 13.62 9.92 -20.31
CA HIS A 249 14.63 10.66 -19.56
C HIS A 249 14.23 10.76 -18.05
N PRO A 250 15.16 11.13 -17.15
CA PRO A 250 14.87 11.30 -15.72
C PRO A 250 13.69 12.22 -15.43
N ASP A 251 13.56 13.33 -16.15
CA ASP A 251 12.49 14.30 -15.97
C ASP A 251 11.09 13.73 -16.30
N ASP A 252 11.02 12.79 -17.25
CA ASP A 252 9.78 12.09 -17.60
C ASP A 252 9.27 11.19 -16.48
N LEU A 253 10.18 10.68 -15.64
CA LEU A 253 9.85 9.81 -14.50
C LEU A 253 9.28 10.61 -13.31
N GLY A 254 9.56 11.92 -13.24
CA GLY A 254 9.10 12.79 -12.16
C GLY A 254 9.62 12.36 -10.78
N LEU A 255 10.80 11.76 -10.75
CA LEU A 255 11.55 11.51 -9.53
C LEU A 255 12.14 12.86 -9.12
N GLY A 256 11.79 13.39 -7.94
CA GLY A 256 12.28 14.67 -7.47
C GLY A 256 13.80 14.78 -7.48
N PRO A 257 14.38 15.99 -7.50
CA PRO A 257 15.82 16.18 -7.57
C PRO A 257 16.52 15.45 -6.43
N ALA A 258 17.74 14.99 -6.68
CA ALA A 258 18.54 14.16 -5.76
C ALA A 258 18.77 14.80 -4.37
N THR A 259 18.57 16.10 -4.25
CA THR A 259 18.69 16.88 -3.01
C THR A 259 17.56 16.67 -2.00
N ASN A 260 16.43 16.04 -2.42
CA ASN A 260 15.28 15.77 -1.54
C ASN A 260 15.09 14.25 -1.27
N ARG A 261 16.15 13.46 -1.46
CA ARG A 261 16.11 12.01 -1.20
C ARG A 261 16.32 11.77 0.29
N PRO A 262 15.40 11.12 1.01
CA PRO A 262 15.64 10.74 2.41
C PRO A 262 16.88 9.83 2.46
N HIS A 263 17.93 10.31 3.10
CA HIS A 263 19.12 9.48 3.38
C HIS A 263 18.74 8.48 4.48
N PRO A 264 19.05 7.19 4.34
CA PRO A 264 18.97 6.27 5.46
C PRO A 264 19.93 6.75 6.55
N PRO A 265 19.55 6.67 7.85
CA PRO A 265 20.44 7.09 8.94
C PRO A 265 21.73 6.27 8.89
N ALA A 266 22.83 6.94 8.61
CA ALA A 266 24.17 6.35 8.67
C ALA A 266 24.44 5.93 10.12
N VAL A 267 24.55 4.63 10.37
CA VAL A 267 25.06 4.09 11.63
C VAL A 267 26.58 4.34 11.67
N SER A 268 26.97 5.42 12.32
CA SER A 268 28.38 5.66 12.64
C SER A 268 28.69 5.11 14.02
N PRO A 269 29.76 4.30 14.21
CA PRO A 269 30.23 3.93 15.54
C PRO A 269 31.07 5.04 16.15
N GLY A 270 30.63 5.52 17.26
CA GLY A 270 31.27 6.19 18.37
C GLY A 270 32.49 7.07 18.21
N ALA A 271 32.36 8.35 18.56
CA ALA A 271 33.36 9.06 19.35
C ALA A 271 32.73 10.31 19.99
N SER A 272 32.89 10.40 21.29
CA SER A 272 32.52 11.51 22.15
C SER A 272 33.29 12.79 21.80
N THR A 273 32.68 13.95 21.88
CA THR A 273 33.02 15.08 22.75
C THR A 273 32.21 16.35 22.38
N ASN A 274 31.68 16.95 23.43
CA ASN A 274 31.17 18.29 23.67
C ASN A 274 31.44 19.40 22.61
N ASP A 275 30.42 20.17 22.25
CA ASP A 275 30.12 21.51 22.69
C ASP A 275 29.13 22.22 21.74
N ASP A 276 28.12 22.77 22.40
CA ASP A 276 27.39 24.03 22.15
C ASP A 276 27.17 24.55 20.70
N ALA A 277 25.93 24.61 20.28
CA ALA A 277 25.18 25.77 19.81
C ALA A 277 24.02 25.35 18.86
N THR A 278 22.82 25.56 19.38
CA THR A 278 21.56 25.95 18.68
C THR A 278 21.58 26.02 17.16
N THR A 279 20.90 25.06 16.53
CA THR A 279 20.09 25.29 15.32
C THR A 279 18.90 24.33 15.32
N ALA A 280 17.70 24.92 15.21
CA ALA A 280 16.42 24.29 15.35
C ALA A 280 16.11 23.29 14.24
N ASP A 281 15.47 22.20 14.65
CA ASP A 281 14.81 21.17 13.81
C ASP A 281 13.77 21.80 12.85
N GLU A 282 13.97 21.61 11.54
CA GLU A 282 13.01 21.99 10.49
C GLU A 282 12.34 20.80 9.81
N ASP A 283 12.29 19.62 10.39
CA ASP A 283 11.91 18.39 9.64
C ASP A 283 10.73 17.59 10.21
N ASP A 284 9.74 18.22 10.86
CA ASP A 284 8.44 17.53 11.12
C ASP A 284 7.27 18.52 11.31
N LEU A 285 7.15 19.49 10.41
CA LEU A 285 6.02 20.43 10.43
C LEU A 285 4.77 19.74 9.84
N SER A 286 3.72 19.63 10.65
CA SER A 286 2.41 19.22 10.15
C SER A 286 1.95 20.18 9.03
N LEU A 287 1.03 19.75 8.16
CA LEU A 287 0.48 20.59 7.09
C LEU A 287 -0.12 21.91 7.64
N GLU A 288 -0.54 21.93 8.89
CA GLU A 288 -1.06 23.11 9.59
C GLU A 288 0.07 24.01 10.08
N ASP A 289 1.18 23.46 10.55
CA ASP A 289 2.37 24.20 10.96
C ASP A 289 3.06 24.87 9.76
N TYR A 290 3.17 24.13 8.62
CA TYR A 290 3.65 24.71 7.36
C TYR A 290 2.77 25.88 6.89
N PHE A 291 1.45 25.73 6.95
CA PHE A 291 0.51 26.79 6.60
C PHE A 291 0.69 28.02 7.52
N GLN A 292 0.83 27.81 8.82
CA GLN A 292 1.02 28.87 9.81
C GLN A 292 2.32 29.61 9.57
N HIS A 293 3.43 28.88 9.39
CA HIS A 293 4.75 29.46 9.13
C HIS A 293 4.76 30.26 7.83
N PHE A 294 4.26 29.69 6.74
CA PHE A 294 4.17 30.34 5.43
C PHE A 294 3.35 31.63 5.47
N VAL A 295 2.21 31.62 6.15
CA VAL A 295 1.35 32.81 6.27
C VAL A 295 2.01 33.91 7.13
N LEU A 296 2.65 33.56 8.24
CA LEU A 296 3.35 34.51 9.12
C LEU A 296 4.54 35.18 8.42
N GLU A 297 5.31 34.40 7.66
CA GLU A 297 6.51 34.90 6.97
C GLU A 297 6.16 35.80 5.79
N HIS A 298 5.10 35.51 5.05
CA HIS A 298 4.80 36.22 3.79
C HIS A 298 3.67 37.28 3.90
N GLN A 299 2.96 37.35 5.03
CA GLN A 299 1.81 38.26 5.18
C GLN A 299 2.18 39.77 5.07
N ASP A 300 3.45 40.12 5.27
CA ASP A 300 3.93 41.50 5.16
C ASP A 300 4.35 41.85 3.72
N GLN A 301 4.59 40.88 2.88
CA GLN A 301 5.10 41.03 1.51
C GLN A 301 4.06 40.80 0.43
N MET A 302 3.00 40.03 0.74
CA MET A 302 1.98 39.57 -0.22
C MET A 302 0.56 39.94 0.21
N SER A 303 -0.30 40.17 -0.80
CA SER A 303 -1.74 40.36 -0.56
C SER A 303 -2.42 39.03 -0.20
N GLU A 304 -3.57 39.08 0.46
CA GLU A 304 -4.40 37.88 0.78
C GLU A 304 -4.75 37.05 -0.46
N THR A 305 -4.85 37.70 -1.62
CA THR A 305 -5.16 37.00 -2.89
C THR A 305 -3.94 36.24 -3.40
N GLU A 306 -2.75 36.83 -3.30
CA GLU A 306 -1.49 36.19 -3.69
C GLU A 306 -1.10 35.08 -2.73
N LEU A 307 -1.31 35.24 -1.43
CA LEU A 307 -1.11 34.18 -0.43
C LEU A 307 -2.01 32.98 -0.69
N ALA A 308 -3.30 33.21 -0.96
CA ALA A 308 -4.25 32.14 -1.28
C ALA A 308 -3.84 31.40 -2.56
N GLN A 309 -3.39 32.13 -3.59
CA GLN A 309 -2.97 31.56 -4.87
C GLN A 309 -1.69 30.73 -4.72
N LYS A 310 -0.69 31.20 -3.96
CA LYS A 310 0.53 30.43 -3.69
C LYS A 310 0.31 29.18 -2.86
N LEU A 311 -0.65 29.22 -1.92
CA LEU A 311 -1.06 28.06 -1.13
C LEU A 311 -2.03 27.12 -1.89
N GLY A 312 -2.43 27.45 -3.11
CA GLY A 312 -3.35 26.65 -3.91
C GLY A 312 -4.77 26.55 -3.34
N ILE A 313 -5.20 27.55 -2.49
CA ILE A 313 -6.50 27.55 -1.82
C ILE A 313 -7.32 28.80 -2.16
N SER A 314 -8.64 28.73 -1.93
CA SER A 314 -9.50 29.91 -2.08
C SER A 314 -9.28 30.94 -0.95
N ARG A 315 -9.52 32.23 -1.21
CA ARG A 315 -9.46 33.30 -0.18
C ARG A 315 -10.35 33.02 1.03
N LYS A 316 -11.50 32.39 0.80
CA LYS A 316 -12.43 32.00 1.88
C LYS A 316 -11.77 30.93 2.77
N ASN A 317 -11.15 29.92 2.16
CA ASN A 317 -10.46 28.85 2.87
C ASN A 317 -9.23 29.34 3.63
N LEU A 318 -8.48 30.30 3.06
CA LEU A 318 -7.37 30.99 3.74
C LEU A 318 -7.87 31.72 5.00
N TRP A 319 -9.00 32.44 4.88
CA TRP A 319 -9.59 33.17 6.00
C TRP A 319 -10.08 32.23 7.11
N GLU A 320 -10.80 31.16 6.78
CA GLU A 320 -11.31 30.15 7.73
C GLU A 320 -10.16 29.47 8.48
N ARG A 321 -9.07 29.11 7.78
CA ARG A 321 -7.88 28.51 8.41
C ARG A 321 -7.13 29.49 9.32
N ARG A 322 -6.99 30.75 8.93
CA ARG A 322 -6.39 31.80 9.80
C ARG A 322 -7.19 32.00 11.09
N GLN A 323 -8.52 31.99 11.00
CA GLN A 323 -9.40 32.06 12.18
C GLN A 323 -9.21 30.85 13.11
N ARG A 324 -9.17 29.67 12.54
CA ARG A 324 -8.99 28.43 13.32
C ARG A 324 -7.63 28.37 14.02
N LEU A 325 -6.58 28.85 13.38
CA LEU A 325 -5.21 28.85 13.90
C LEU A 325 -4.85 30.11 14.70
N GLY A 326 -5.77 31.07 14.90
CA GLY A 326 -5.54 32.26 15.69
C GLY A 326 -4.54 33.24 15.08
N ILE A 327 -4.29 33.21 13.76
CA ILE A 327 -3.32 34.07 13.08
C ILE A 327 -3.95 35.43 12.79
N PRO A 328 -3.50 36.55 13.44
CA PRO A 328 -4.11 37.86 13.29
C PRO A 328 -3.87 38.44 11.88
N ARG A 329 -4.86 39.16 11.38
CA ARG A 329 -4.79 39.87 10.11
C ARG A 329 -4.11 41.23 10.32
N LYS A 330 -2.93 41.47 9.75
CA LYS A 330 -2.36 42.85 9.72
C LYS A 330 -3.10 43.66 8.65
N LYS A 331 -3.67 44.82 9.07
CA LYS A 331 -4.24 45.79 8.15
C LYS A 331 -3.10 46.46 7.38
N THR A 332 -3.02 46.18 6.08
CA THR A 332 -2.14 46.94 5.17
C THR A 332 -2.50 48.43 5.26
N ALA A 333 -1.56 49.26 5.67
CA ALA A 333 -1.73 50.70 5.68
C ALA A 333 -2.03 51.16 4.24
N ARG A 334 -3.18 51.81 4.05
CA ARG A 334 -3.54 52.50 2.81
C ARG A 334 -2.42 53.53 2.52
N ARG A 335 -1.66 53.33 1.44
CA ARG A 335 -0.90 54.39 0.83
C ARG A 335 -1.91 55.46 0.39
N GLN A 336 -1.88 56.62 1.10
CA GLN A 336 -2.44 57.88 0.61
C GLN A 336 -1.54 58.35 -0.53
N ASN A 337 -2.12 58.53 -1.67
CA ASN A 337 -1.89 59.60 -2.63
C ASN A 337 -3.17 59.84 -3.37
#